data_d9ac2addb97c85cd9ea20ebdbeffe1d5
#
_entry.id   d9ac2addb97c85cd9ea20ebdbeffe1d5
#
_cell.length_a   1.000
_cell.length_b   1.000
_cell.length_c   1.000
_cell.angle_alpha   90.00
_cell.angle_beta   90.00
_cell.angle_gamma   90.00
#
_symmetry.space_group_name_H-M   'P 1'
#
loop_
_entity.id
_entity.type
_entity.pdbx_description
1 polymer ?
#
loop_
_entity_poly.entity_id
_entity_poly.type
_entity_poly.pdbx_seq_one_letter_code
_entity_poly.pdbx_strand_id
1 'polypeptide(L)'
;MSLSYDKVLNIEAKAVDILTESYGVPLAKIYPPVNPQKASSLYGIKIKKGKFTNKDISGFYKKEDKSIYISKEDSLRRQIFTIAHELGHYILHSEIKNEEILYRKNMIEFGIDMENEESEANWFAVSLLMPKDLCIKVWHKLKDISAISDLFGVSYMTAYWRLFNLGLLDSTI
;
A
#
# COMPACT_ATOMS: atom_id res chain seq x y z
N MET A 1 -3.88 -17.09 10.94
CA MET A 1 -4.73 -17.44 9.77
C MET A 1 -4.46 -16.40 8.71
N SER A 2 -4.31 -16.77 7.45
CA SER A 2 -4.15 -15.83 6.33
C SER A 2 -5.49 -15.14 6.04
N LEU A 3 -5.46 -13.93 5.48
CA LEU A 3 -6.67 -13.29 4.96
C LEU A 3 -7.43 -14.28 4.06
N SER A 4 -8.75 -14.34 4.21
CA SER A 4 -9.57 -15.19 3.34
C SER A 4 -9.44 -14.74 1.88
N TYR A 5 -9.55 -15.68 0.95
CA TYR A 5 -9.42 -15.40 -0.48
C TYR A 5 -10.42 -14.34 -0.95
N ASP A 6 -11.67 -14.42 -0.50
CA ASP A 6 -12.71 -13.44 -0.85
C ASP A 6 -12.37 -12.03 -0.31
N LYS A 7 -11.78 -11.94 0.87
CA LYS A 7 -11.35 -10.66 1.45
C LYS A 7 -10.21 -10.04 0.65
N VAL A 8 -9.25 -10.84 0.25
CA VAL A 8 -8.16 -10.42 -0.64
C VAL A 8 -8.70 -9.85 -1.95
N LEU A 9 -9.60 -10.57 -2.61
CA LEU A 9 -10.21 -10.12 -3.87
C LEU A 9 -10.97 -8.80 -3.72
N ASN A 10 -11.71 -8.64 -2.62
CA ASN A 10 -12.46 -7.41 -2.34
C ASN A 10 -11.50 -6.21 -2.13
N ILE A 11 -10.44 -6.40 -1.35
CA ILE A 11 -9.43 -5.35 -1.12
C ILE A 11 -8.74 -4.97 -2.44
N GLU A 12 -8.35 -5.94 -3.26
CA GLU A 12 -7.74 -5.69 -4.57
C GLU A 12 -8.68 -4.92 -5.51
N ALA A 13 -9.95 -5.30 -5.57
CA ALA A 13 -10.94 -4.61 -6.38
C ALA A 13 -11.10 -3.14 -5.93
N LYS A 14 -11.27 -2.89 -4.62
CA LYS A 14 -11.35 -1.53 -4.07
C LYS A 14 -10.11 -0.70 -4.40
N ALA A 15 -8.91 -1.27 -4.28
CA ALA A 15 -7.67 -0.56 -4.59
C ALA A 15 -7.60 -0.17 -6.07
N VAL A 16 -8.02 -1.05 -6.99
CA VAL A 16 -8.06 -0.77 -8.43
C VAL A 16 -9.11 0.28 -8.77
N ASP A 17 -10.30 0.22 -8.18
CA ASP A 17 -11.38 1.21 -8.40
C ASP A 17 -10.91 2.61 -7.98
N ILE A 18 -10.34 2.74 -6.77
CA ILE A 18 -9.81 4.00 -6.26
C ILE A 18 -8.67 4.52 -7.15
N LEU A 19 -7.80 3.63 -7.60
CA LEU A 19 -6.71 4.01 -8.49
C LEU A 19 -7.22 4.54 -9.82
N THR A 20 -8.14 3.84 -10.47
CA THR A 20 -8.70 4.24 -11.77
C THR A 20 -9.49 5.55 -11.66
N GLU A 21 -10.26 5.73 -10.59
CA GLU A 21 -10.96 6.97 -10.29
C GLU A 21 -9.98 8.13 -10.08
N SER A 22 -8.93 7.94 -9.29
CA SER A 22 -7.93 8.97 -8.98
C SER A 22 -7.13 9.44 -10.18
N TYR A 23 -6.97 8.61 -11.19
CA TYR A 23 -6.29 8.94 -12.44
C TYR A 23 -7.25 9.35 -13.57
N GLY A 24 -8.55 9.09 -13.42
CA GLY A 24 -9.56 9.36 -14.42
C GLY A 24 -9.40 8.55 -15.71
N VAL A 25 -8.69 7.41 -15.65
CA VAL A 25 -8.41 6.55 -16.81
C VAL A 25 -8.46 5.08 -16.40
N PRO A 26 -8.76 4.16 -17.35
CA PRO A 26 -8.68 2.72 -17.08
C PRO A 26 -7.29 2.27 -16.64
N LEU A 27 -7.23 1.22 -15.81
CA LEU A 27 -5.98 0.67 -15.27
C LEU A 27 -4.91 0.41 -16.35
N ALA A 28 -5.31 -0.04 -17.54
CA ALA A 28 -4.40 -0.32 -18.66
C ALA A 28 -3.64 0.92 -19.16
N LYS A 29 -4.11 2.15 -18.84
CA LYS A 29 -3.48 3.42 -19.17
C LYS A 29 -2.69 4.04 -18.00
N ILE A 30 -2.65 3.37 -16.86
CA ILE A 30 -1.86 3.79 -15.70
C ILE A 30 -0.48 3.13 -15.80
N TYR A 31 0.55 3.94 -15.61
CA TYR A 31 1.95 3.50 -15.64
C TYR A 31 2.58 3.69 -14.26
N PRO A 32 3.35 2.70 -13.75
CA PRO A 32 4.09 2.88 -12.52
C PRO A 32 5.22 3.92 -12.67
N PRO A 33 5.65 4.58 -11.58
CA PRO A 33 5.16 4.38 -10.23
C PRO A 33 3.81 5.08 -9.98
N VAL A 34 2.95 4.42 -9.19
CA VAL A 34 1.67 4.99 -8.76
C VAL A 34 1.89 6.03 -7.66
N ASN A 35 1.16 7.15 -7.74
CA ASN A 35 1.19 8.18 -6.71
C ASN A 35 -0.04 8.06 -5.78
N PRO A 36 0.11 7.55 -4.54
CA PRO A 36 -1.00 7.37 -3.61
C PRO A 36 -1.60 8.69 -3.11
N GLN A 37 -0.90 9.83 -3.27
CA GLN A 37 -1.46 11.14 -2.93
C GLN A 37 -2.67 11.48 -3.81
N LYS A 38 -2.69 11.06 -5.09
CA LYS A 38 -3.86 11.24 -5.95
C LYS A 38 -5.08 10.51 -5.40
N ALA A 39 -4.89 9.25 -4.99
CA ALA A 39 -5.94 8.46 -4.36
C ALA A 39 -6.43 9.11 -3.05
N SER A 40 -5.51 9.58 -2.20
CA SER A 40 -5.86 10.31 -0.96
C SER A 40 -6.67 11.58 -1.23
N SER A 41 -6.38 12.28 -2.33
CA SER A 41 -7.06 13.52 -2.72
C SER A 41 -8.53 13.33 -3.07
N LEU A 42 -8.95 12.16 -3.56
CA LEU A 42 -10.37 11.83 -3.80
C LEU A 42 -11.20 11.97 -2.53
N TYR A 43 -10.60 11.67 -1.39
CA TYR A 43 -11.24 11.74 -0.07
C TYR A 43 -10.96 13.05 0.66
N GLY A 44 -10.30 14.03 0.01
CA GLY A 44 -9.91 15.30 0.62
C GLY A 44 -8.85 15.14 1.72
N ILE A 45 -8.11 14.02 1.73
CA ILE A 45 -7.05 13.74 2.71
C ILE A 45 -5.78 14.48 2.28
N LYS A 46 -5.21 15.25 3.19
CA LYS A 46 -3.96 16.00 2.99
C LYS A 46 -2.76 15.18 3.47
N ILE A 47 -1.64 15.29 2.77
CA ILE A 47 -0.38 14.66 3.18
C ILE A 47 0.52 15.69 3.83
N LYS A 48 0.95 15.44 5.06
CA LYS A 48 1.83 16.32 5.84
C LYS A 48 3.10 15.58 6.24
N LYS A 49 4.25 16.22 6.04
CA LYS A 49 5.56 15.66 6.42
C LYS A 49 6.08 16.30 7.70
N GLY A 50 6.52 15.48 8.64
CA GLY A 50 7.04 15.93 9.94
C GLY A 50 8.21 15.11 10.44
N LYS A 51 8.81 15.55 11.54
CA LYS A 51 9.68 14.72 12.36
C LYS A 51 8.87 14.18 13.52
N PHE A 52 9.03 12.88 13.78
CA PHE A 52 8.40 12.25 14.94
C PHE A 52 9.45 12.06 16.03
N THR A 53 9.02 12.26 17.29
CA THR A 53 9.88 12.03 18.46
C THR A 53 10.19 10.54 18.59
N ASN A 54 9.20 9.70 18.34
CA ASN A 54 9.37 8.26 18.27
C ASN A 54 9.76 7.87 16.83
N LYS A 55 10.99 7.35 16.66
CA LYS A 55 11.52 6.92 15.36
C LYS A 55 10.90 5.63 14.82
N ASP A 56 10.15 4.89 15.64
CA ASP A 56 9.43 3.70 15.20
C ASP A 56 8.15 4.03 14.42
N ILE A 57 7.73 5.30 14.42
CA ILE A 57 6.53 5.77 13.73
C ILE A 57 6.92 6.26 12.34
N SER A 58 6.36 5.64 11.30
CA SER A 58 6.51 6.10 9.91
C SER A 58 5.40 7.06 9.48
N GLY A 59 4.20 6.91 10.04
CA GLY A 59 3.07 7.80 9.79
C GLY A 59 1.81 7.40 10.54
N PHE A 60 0.79 8.23 10.40
CA PHE A 60 -0.55 8.00 10.96
C PHE A 60 -1.60 8.88 10.27
N TYR A 61 -2.84 8.43 10.26
CA TYR A 61 -3.99 9.25 9.86
C TYR A 61 -4.55 10.02 11.07
N LYS A 62 -4.79 11.32 10.90
CA LYS A 62 -5.43 12.17 11.90
C LYS A 62 -6.79 12.64 11.40
N LYS A 63 -7.85 12.21 12.09
CA LYS A 63 -9.25 12.43 11.70
C LYS A 63 -9.65 13.90 11.77
N GLU A 64 -9.22 14.63 12.82
CA GLU A 64 -9.64 15.99 13.14
C GLU A 64 -9.29 16.98 12.04
N ASP A 65 -8.15 16.82 11.39
CA ASP A 65 -7.71 17.69 10.30
C ASP A 65 -7.66 16.99 8.94
N LYS A 66 -8.17 15.76 8.89
CA LYS A 66 -8.26 14.91 7.69
C LYS A 66 -6.93 14.81 6.95
N SER A 67 -5.89 14.46 7.70
CA SER A 67 -4.52 14.43 7.18
C SER A 67 -3.81 13.12 7.51
N ILE A 68 -3.00 12.63 6.57
CA ILE A 68 -1.99 11.60 6.81
C ILE A 68 -0.66 12.31 7.09
N TYR A 69 -0.10 12.05 8.26
CA TYR A 69 1.22 12.52 8.66
C TYR A 69 2.25 11.43 8.36
N ILE A 70 3.37 11.80 7.73
CA ILE A 70 4.45 10.87 7.39
C ILE A 70 5.80 11.41 7.84
N SER A 71 6.71 10.50 8.21
CA SER A 71 8.07 10.85 8.61
C SER A 71 8.85 11.39 7.42
N LYS A 72 9.42 12.59 7.55
CA LYS A 72 10.33 13.15 6.54
C LYS A 72 11.72 12.51 6.57
N GLU A 73 12.03 11.73 7.59
CA GLU A 73 13.31 11.02 7.76
C GLU A 73 13.29 9.65 7.08
N ASP A 74 12.11 9.13 6.75
CA ASP A 74 11.97 7.88 6.00
C ASP A 74 12.37 8.06 4.52
N SER A 75 12.83 6.96 3.91
CA SER A 75 13.08 6.91 2.48
C SER A 75 11.81 7.21 1.67
N LEU A 76 11.96 7.73 0.45
CA LEU A 76 10.82 8.05 -0.41
C LEU A 76 9.89 6.83 -0.61
N ARG A 77 10.46 5.63 -0.83
CA ARG A 77 9.70 4.39 -0.99
C ARG A 77 8.87 4.07 0.25
N ARG A 78 9.45 4.28 1.43
CA ARG A 78 8.74 4.08 2.69
C ARG A 78 7.63 5.11 2.89
N GLN A 79 7.89 6.39 2.58
CA GLN A 79 6.87 7.44 2.62
C GLN A 79 5.67 7.11 1.71
N ILE A 80 5.93 6.67 0.47
CA ILE A 80 4.90 6.28 -0.49
C ILE A 80 4.07 5.10 0.05
N PHE A 81 4.73 4.08 0.57
CA PHE A 81 4.04 2.94 1.16
C PHE A 81 3.20 3.34 2.37
N THR A 82 3.74 4.17 3.26
CA THR A 82 3.02 4.68 4.44
C THR A 82 1.74 5.43 4.04
N ILE A 83 1.80 6.30 3.03
CA ILE A 83 0.59 7.00 2.54
C ILE A 83 -0.47 6.01 2.06
N ALA A 84 -0.08 5.02 1.25
CA ALA A 84 -1.00 4.02 0.72
C ALA A 84 -1.62 3.17 1.83
N HIS A 85 -0.85 2.85 2.85
CA HIS A 85 -1.25 2.05 3.98
C HIS A 85 -2.23 2.80 4.91
N GLU A 86 -1.93 4.06 5.29
CA GLU A 86 -2.85 4.90 6.06
C GLU A 86 -4.16 5.17 5.30
N LEU A 87 -4.07 5.30 3.97
CA LEU A 87 -5.26 5.34 3.12
C LEU A 87 -6.05 4.03 3.20
N GLY A 88 -5.37 2.89 3.25
CA GLY A 88 -5.99 1.58 3.44
C GLY A 88 -6.80 1.49 4.73
N HIS A 89 -6.25 1.95 5.85
CA HIS A 89 -7.00 2.06 7.10
C HIS A 89 -8.23 2.94 6.97
N TYR A 90 -8.08 4.11 6.36
CA TYR A 90 -9.21 5.01 6.15
C TYR A 90 -10.32 4.36 5.32
N ILE A 91 -9.98 3.66 4.24
CA ILE A 91 -10.94 3.06 3.31
C ILE A 91 -11.61 1.80 3.88
N LEU A 92 -10.87 0.98 4.59
CA LEU A 92 -11.34 -0.33 5.04
C LEU A 92 -11.94 -0.29 6.45
N HIS A 93 -11.48 0.65 7.30
CA HIS A 93 -11.76 0.64 8.74
C HIS A 93 -12.35 1.97 9.26
N SER A 94 -12.80 2.88 8.38
CA SER A 94 -13.31 4.22 8.76
C SER A 94 -14.53 4.20 9.71
N GLU A 95 -15.27 3.10 9.77
CA GLU A 95 -16.40 2.92 10.67
C GLU A 95 -16.01 2.51 12.09
N ILE A 96 -14.75 2.10 12.30
CA ILE A 96 -14.27 1.69 13.60
C ILE A 96 -14.00 2.94 14.45
N LYS A 97 -14.85 3.11 15.45
CA LYS A 97 -14.87 4.26 16.38
C LYS A 97 -13.71 4.21 17.40
N ASN A 98 -12.47 4.16 17.00
CA ASN A 98 -11.38 4.31 17.94
C ASN A 98 -10.48 5.47 17.52
N GLU A 99 -10.44 6.48 18.40
CA GLU A 99 -9.57 7.65 18.35
C GLU A 99 -8.09 7.29 18.62
N GLU A 100 -7.73 6.03 18.53
CA GLU A 100 -6.35 5.59 18.76
C GLU A 100 -5.53 5.82 17.51
N ILE A 101 -4.55 6.71 17.67
CA ILE A 101 -3.42 6.84 16.78
C ILE A 101 -2.75 5.46 16.72
N LEU A 102 -2.92 4.75 15.60
CA LEU A 102 -2.28 3.45 15.41
C LEU A 102 -0.78 3.66 15.22
N TYR A 103 -0.05 3.56 16.32
CA TYR A 103 1.42 3.56 16.33
C TYR A 103 1.93 2.27 15.70
N ARG A 104 2.91 2.35 14.79
CA ARG A 104 3.46 1.18 14.12
C ARG A 104 4.90 0.93 14.47
N LYS A 105 5.13 -0.25 15.00
CA LYS A 105 6.42 -0.92 14.92
C LYS A 105 6.57 -1.55 13.53
N ASN A 106 7.71 -1.23 12.88
CA ASN A 106 8.28 -1.88 11.70
C ASN A 106 7.33 -2.65 10.75
N MET A 107 7.07 -2.05 9.59
CA MET A 107 6.31 -2.62 8.47
C MET A 107 7.02 -3.81 7.77
N ILE A 108 7.77 -4.65 8.49
CA ILE A 108 8.62 -5.69 7.90
C ILE A 108 7.98 -7.09 8.00
N GLU A 109 6.88 -7.24 8.72
CA GLU A 109 6.20 -8.53 8.77
C GLU A 109 5.06 -8.60 7.75
N PHE A 110 5.41 -8.80 6.48
CA PHE A 110 4.50 -9.37 5.49
C PHE A 110 4.25 -10.88 5.77
N GLY A 111 4.03 -11.22 7.02
CA GLY A 111 3.48 -12.51 7.40
C GLY A 111 2.00 -12.50 7.09
N ILE A 112 1.60 -13.34 6.14
CA ILE A 112 0.21 -13.58 5.72
C ILE A 112 -0.67 -14.12 6.88
N ASP A 113 -0.17 -14.14 8.10
CA ASP A 113 -0.71 -14.93 9.21
C ASP A 113 -1.62 -14.20 10.18
N MET A 114 -2.00 -12.95 9.93
CA MET A 114 -2.91 -12.24 10.83
C MET A 114 -4.11 -11.65 10.10
N GLU A 115 -5.30 -12.18 10.38
CA GLU A 115 -6.58 -11.51 10.09
C GLU A 115 -6.71 -10.32 11.03
N ASN A 116 -6.07 -9.21 10.70
CA ASN A 116 -6.18 -7.96 11.43
C ASN A 116 -6.17 -6.78 10.44
N GLU A 117 -6.63 -5.65 10.94
CA GLU A 117 -6.71 -4.39 10.18
C GLU A 117 -5.37 -3.98 9.55
N GLU A 118 -4.26 -4.31 10.20
CA GLU A 118 -2.91 -4.04 9.71
C GLU A 118 -2.58 -4.82 8.44
N SER A 119 -2.92 -6.11 8.43
CA SER A 119 -2.71 -6.97 7.26
C SER A 119 -3.60 -6.52 6.08
N GLU A 120 -4.82 -6.12 6.36
CA GLU A 120 -5.74 -5.58 5.35
C GLU A 120 -5.22 -4.27 4.76
N ALA A 121 -4.76 -3.34 5.60
CA ALA A 121 -4.17 -2.08 5.16
C ALA A 121 -2.87 -2.29 4.37
N ASN A 122 -2.03 -3.26 4.78
CA ASN A 122 -0.85 -3.66 4.02
C ASN A 122 -1.23 -4.23 2.65
N TRP A 123 -2.25 -5.12 2.61
CA TRP A 123 -2.71 -5.70 1.36
C TRP A 123 -3.30 -4.64 0.43
N PHE A 124 -4.08 -3.70 0.97
CA PHE A 124 -4.58 -2.55 0.22
C PHE A 124 -3.44 -1.71 -0.36
N ALA A 125 -2.45 -1.36 0.47
CA ALA A 125 -1.30 -0.55 0.05
C ALA A 125 -0.54 -1.20 -1.11
N VAL A 126 -0.25 -2.49 -0.98
CA VAL A 126 0.45 -3.24 -2.04
C VAL A 126 -0.41 -3.33 -3.31
N SER A 127 -1.72 -3.56 -3.17
CA SER A 127 -2.64 -3.67 -4.31
C SER A 127 -2.81 -2.33 -5.05
N LEU A 128 -2.79 -1.21 -4.31
CA LEU A 128 -2.82 0.14 -4.88
C LEU A 128 -1.53 0.47 -5.63
N LEU A 129 -0.37 0.23 -5.00
CA LEU A 129 0.94 0.57 -5.55
C LEU A 129 1.40 -0.39 -6.64
N MET A 130 1.00 -1.66 -6.54
CA MET A 130 1.38 -2.75 -7.43
C MET A 130 0.14 -3.55 -7.86
N PRO A 131 -0.76 -2.96 -8.69
CA PRO A 131 -1.95 -3.65 -9.18
C PRO A 131 -1.58 -4.95 -9.89
N LYS A 132 -2.36 -6.02 -9.61
CA LYS A 132 -2.09 -7.37 -10.10
C LYS A 132 -1.81 -7.43 -11.59
N ASP A 133 -2.69 -6.84 -12.42
CA ASP A 133 -2.56 -6.92 -13.88
C ASP A 133 -1.30 -6.21 -14.40
N LEU A 134 -0.92 -5.08 -13.76
CA LEU A 134 0.31 -4.38 -14.10
C LEU A 134 1.54 -5.20 -13.67
N CYS A 135 1.51 -5.83 -12.50
CA CYS A 135 2.59 -6.71 -12.03
C CYS A 135 2.80 -7.88 -12.99
N ILE A 136 1.72 -8.58 -13.38
CA ILE A 136 1.79 -9.71 -14.31
C ILE A 136 2.39 -9.25 -15.64
N LYS A 137 1.87 -8.16 -16.21
CA LYS A 137 2.35 -7.59 -17.49
C LYS A 137 3.83 -7.24 -17.46
N VAL A 138 4.30 -6.62 -16.36
CA VAL A 138 5.69 -6.20 -16.19
C VAL A 138 6.59 -7.39 -15.92
N TRP A 139 6.16 -8.33 -15.07
CA TRP A 139 6.90 -9.55 -14.75
C TRP A 139 7.21 -10.37 -16.02
N HIS A 140 6.25 -10.56 -16.90
CA HIS A 140 6.48 -11.28 -18.15
C HIS A 140 7.56 -10.66 -19.04
N LYS A 141 7.83 -9.36 -18.89
CA LYS A 141 8.83 -8.65 -19.69
C LYS A 141 10.20 -8.61 -19.03
N LEU A 142 10.24 -8.34 -17.72
CA LEU A 142 11.49 -8.04 -17.02
C LEU A 142 12.11 -9.25 -16.32
N LYS A 143 11.29 -10.11 -15.70
CA LYS A 143 11.74 -11.27 -14.91
C LYS A 143 12.82 -10.94 -13.87
N ASP A 144 12.81 -9.71 -13.36
CA ASP A 144 13.80 -9.18 -12.41
C ASP A 144 13.06 -8.39 -11.32
N ILE A 145 13.17 -8.88 -10.07
CA ILE A 145 12.49 -8.27 -8.91
C ILE A 145 13.05 -6.88 -8.62
N SER A 146 14.36 -6.69 -8.78
CA SER A 146 15.00 -5.39 -8.52
C SER A 146 14.48 -4.33 -9.51
N ALA A 147 14.46 -4.67 -10.81
CA ALA A 147 13.92 -3.80 -11.85
C ALA A 147 12.44 -3.48 -11.62
N ILE A 148 11.65 -4.46 -11.15
CA ILE A 148 10.24 -4.25 -10.78
C ILE A 148 10.11 -3.34 -9.57
N SER A 149 10.91 -3.54 -8.51
CA SER A 149 10.90 -2.68 -7.34
C SER A 149 11.21 -1.23 -7.69
N ASP A 150 12.17 -1.00 -8.57
CA ASP A 150 12.54 0.33 -9.06
C ASP A 150 11.41 0.96 -9.88
N LEU A 151 10.83 0.19 -10.82
CA LEU A 151 9.76 0.65 -11.68
C LEU A 151 8.50 1.05 -10.91
N PHE A 152 8.10 0.25 -9.90
CA PHE A 152 6.93 0.55 -9.06
C PHE A 152 7.23 1.53 -7.92
N GLY A 153 8.49 1.86 -7.67
CA GLY A 153 8.91 2.76 -6.60
C GLY A 153 8.68 2.21 -5.18
N VAL A 154 8.74 0.88 -5.03
CA VAL A 154 8.57 0.17 -3.76
C VAL A 154 9.87 -0.47 -3.29
N SER A 155 9.91 -1.02 -2.06
CA SER A 155 11.08 -1.78 -1.60
C SER A 155 11.20 -3.12 -2.36
N TYR A 156 12.43 -3.66 -2.42
CA TYR A 156 12.67 -4.99 -2.97
C TYR A 156 11.78 -6.05 -2.30
N MET A 157 11.68 -6.01 -0.98
CA MET A 157 10.85 -6.96 -0.22
C MET A 157 9.37 -6.81 -0.53
N THR A 158 8.87 -5.58 -0.70
CA THR A 158 7.48 -5.35 -1.14
C THR A 158 7.23 -5.97 -2.52
N ALA A 159 8.14 -5.77 -3.48
CA ALA A 159 8.04 -6.35 -4.81
C ALA A 159 8.11 -7.89 -4.76
N TYR A 160 9.06 -8.44 -4.01
CA TYR A 160 9.22 -9.88 -3.83
C TYR A 160 7.92 -10.52 -3.30
N TRP A 161 7.40 -10.04 -2.15
CA TRP A 161 6.20 -10.59 -1.55
C TRP A 161 4.95 -10.42 -2.43
N ARG A 162 4.84 -9.30 -3.14
CA ARG A 162 3.74 -9.12 -4.09
C ARG A 162 3.78 -10.16 -5.21
N LEU A 163 4.93 -10.33 -5.85
CA LEU A 163 5.10 -11.30 -6.94
C LEU A 163 4.94 -12.74 -6.44
N PHE A 164 5.44 -13.06 -5.25
CA PHE A 164 5.26 -14.35 -4.62
C PHE A 164 3.78 -14.67 -4.37
N ASN A 165 3.03 -13.74 -3.76
CA ASN A 165 1.61 -13.90 -3.50
C ASN A 165 0.75 -13.95 -4.78
N LEU A 166 1.24 -13.39 -5.88
CA LEU A 166 0.61 -13.52 -7.20
C LEU A 166 0.97 -14.84 -7.91
N GLY A 167 1.77 -15.70 -7.29
CA GLY A 167 2.23 -16.98 -7.88
C GLY A 167 3.15 -16.79 -9.08
N LEU A 168 3.85 -15.66 -9.16
CA LEU A 168 4.76 -15.34 -10.26
C LEU A 168 6.20 -15.77 -10.00
N LEU A 169 6.53 -16.07 -8.75
CA LEU A 169 7.82 -16.61 -8.34
C LEU A 169 7.67 -18.10 -8.03
N ASP A 170 8.66 -18.90 -8.45
CA ASP A 170 8.71 -20.31 -8.11
C ASP A 170 8.95 -20.48 -6.61
N SER A 171 8.25 -21.44 -5.99
CA SER A 171 8.35 -21.75 -4.56
C SER A 171 9.68 -22.41 -4.16
N THR A 172 10.68 -22.37 -5.02
CA THR A 172 11.98 -23.00 -4.83
C THR A 172 13.01 -21.96 -4.34
N ILE A 173 12.98 -21.69 -3.06
CA ILE A 173 14.18 -21.28 -2.29
C ILE A 173 14.25 -22.14 -1.05
#